data_f3fdc4975e074666e64ea9786b7be988
#
_entry.id   f3fdc4975e074666e64ea9786b7be988
#
_cell.length_a   1.000
_cell.length_b   1.000
_cell.length_c   1.000
_cell.angle_alpha   90.00
_cell.angle_beta   90.00
_cell.angle_gamma   90.00
#
_symmetry.space_group_name_H-M   'P 1'
#
loop_
_entity.id
_entity.type
_entity.pdbx_description
1 polymer ?
#
loop_
_entity_poly.entity_id
_entity_poly.type
_entity_poly.pdbx_seq_one_letter_code
_entity_poly.pdbx_strand_id
1 'polypeptide(L)'
;MIQNDRASAALGMIVRGVEPGRAVVSMLLRNDMMNGFDVTHGGIVFALADTAFAIACNDDHHVTLASGADITFLKPTTAGQTLTATAVLRTRSGRSGLYDVRVTNDHNVPVAEFRGRSRTTNLPLPGTAAPSL
;
A
#
# COMPACT_ATOMS: atom_id res chain seq x y z
N MET A 1 -4.68 -12.79 0.60
CA MET A 1 -5.14 -11.46 0.14
C MET A 1 -4.37 -10.98 -1.08
N ILE A 2 -3.05 -10.80 -0.95
CA ILE A 2 -2.23 -10.28 -2.04
C ILE A 2 -2.23 -11.19 -3.28
N GLN A 3 -2.36 -12.49 -3.09
CA GLN A 3 -2.37 -13.47 -4.17
C GLN A 3 -3.52 -13.26 -5.16
N ASN A 4 -4.64 -12.68 -4.71
CA ASN A 4 -5.80 -12.41 -5.53
C ASN A 4 -5.85 -10.96 -6.01
N ASP A 5 -4.86 -10.16 -5.70
CA ASP A 5 -4.80 -8.75 -6.08
C ASP A 5 -4.21 -8.61 -7.49
N ARG A 6 -5.12 -8.64 -8.47
CA ARG A 6 -4.75 -8.60 -9.89
C ARG A 6 -4.14 -7.25 -10.28
N ALA A 7 -4.60 -6.16 -9.69
CA ALA A 7 -4.09 -4.83 -9.98
C ALA A 7 -2.64 -4.68 -9.54
N SER A 8 -2.34 -5.10 -8.32
CA SER A 8 -0.97 -5.04 -7.81
C SER A 8 -0.05 -5.96 -8.60
N ALA A 9 -0.53 -7.15 -8.97
CA ALA A 9 0.23 -8.09 -9.81
C ALA A 9 0.51 -7.49 -11.20
N ALA A 10 -0.49 -6.85 -11.82
CA ALA A 10 -0.34 -6.23 -13.14
C ALA A 10 0.68 -5.09 -13.11
N LEU A 11 0.80 -4.37 -12.00
CA LEU A 11 1.77 -3.30 -11.82
C LEU A 11 3.14 -3.81 -11.37
N GLY A 12 3.31 -5.10 -11.18
CA GLY A 12 4.59 -5.70 -10.82
C GLY A 12 5.01 -5.42 -9.38
N MET A 13 4.07 -5.19 -8.48
CA MET A 13 4.38 -4.95 -7.08
C MET A 13 4.91 -6.21 -6.40
N ILE A 14 5.92 -6.04 -5.56
CA ILE A 14 6.56 -7.13 -4.82
C ILE A 14 6.47 -6.80 -3.33
N VAL A 15 5.88 -7.72 -2.56
CA VAL A 15 5.84 -7.61 -1.11
C VAL A 15 7.21 -7.97 -0.56
N ARG A 16 7.85 -7.04 0.13
CA ARG A 16 9.21 -7.21 0.66
C ARG A 16 9.22 -7.61 2.13
N GLY A 17 8.19 -7.25 2.87
CA GLY A 17 8.08 -7.60 4.27
C GLY A 17 6.68 -7.32 4.80
N VAL A 18 6.24 -8.17 5.72
CA VAL A 18 4.96 -8.02 6.42
C VAL A 18 5.17 -8.38 7.87
N GLU A 19 4.75 -7.49 8.75
CA GLU A 19 4.71 -7.69 10.20
C GLU A 19 3.37 -7.15 10.70
N PRO A 20 2.93 -7.47 11.91
CA PRO A 20 1.72 -6.87 12.45
C PRO A 20 1.80 -5.34 12.39
N GLY A 21 0.84 -4.71 11.70
CA GLY A 21 0.76 -3.27 11.55
C GLY A 21 1.82 -2.65 10.64
N ARG A 22 2.57 -3.45 9.88
CA ARG A 22 3.63 -2.95 9.01
C ARG A 22 3.73 -3.77 7.72
N ALA A 23 3.91 -3.09 6.61
CA ALA A 23 4.13 -3.75 5.32
C ALA A 23 5.09 -2.92 4.47
N VAL A 24 5.92 -3.61 3.70
CA VAL A 24 6.85 -2.99 2.74
C VAL A 24 6.59 -3.59 1.37
N VAL A 25 6.32 -2.75 0.38
CA VAL A 25 6.01 -3.16 -0.98
C VAL A 25 6.84 -2.31 -1.94
N SER A 26 7.43 -2.94 -2.95
CA SER A 26 8.22 -2.23 -3.96
C SER A 26 7.62 -2.41 -5.35
N MET A 27 7.96 -1.49 -6.27
CA MET A 27 7.47 -1.50 -7.64
C MET A 27 8.50 -0.84 -8.54
N LEU A 28 8.91 -1.54 -9.59
CA LEU A 28 9.73 -0.94 -10.65
C LEU A 28 8.84 -0.07 -11.54
N LEU A 29 9.24 1.18 -11.75
CA LEU A 29 8.52 2.10 -12.61
C LEU A 29 8.82 1.81 -14.09
N ARG A 30 7.76 1.66 -14.88
CA ARG A 30 7.82 1.36 -16.31
C ARG A 30 7.33 2.57 -17.13
N ASN A 31 7.65 2.59 -18.40
CA ASN A 31 7.20 3.65 -19.30
C ASN A 31 5.66 3.78 -19.35
N ASP A 32 4.94 2.67 -19.25
CA ASP A 32 3.47 2.68 -19.27
C ASP A 32 2.83 3.23 -17.99
N MET A 33 3.64 3.60 -17.01
CA MET A 33 3.19 4.25 -15.77
C MET A 33 3.40 5.77 -15.79
N MET A 34 3.98 6.30 -16.87
CA MET A 34 4.30 7.73 -16.98
C MET A 34 3.10 8.51 -17.49
N ASN A 35 2.99 9.76 -17.05
CA ASN A 35 1.99 10.70 -17.55
C ASN A 35 2.51 11.46 -18.78
N GLY A 36 1.75 12.43 -19.26
CA GLY A 36 2.12 13.22 -20.42
C GLY A 36 3.35 14.12 -20.25
N PHE A 37 3.88 14.24 -19.04
CA PHE A 37 5.09 15.00 -18.73
C PHE A 37 6.30 14.10 -18.48
N ASP A 38 6.19 12.80 -18.80
CA ASP A 38 7.23 11.80 -18.57
C ASP A 38 7.63 11.64 -17.09
N VAL A 39 6.72 11.91 -16.19
CA VAL A 39 6.86 11.57 -14.78
C VAL A 39 5.80 10.57 -14.39
N THR A 40 6.03 9.85 -13.30
CA THR A 40 5.10 8.80 -12.85
C THR A 40 3.72 9.39 -12.58
N HIS A 41 2.69 8.76 -13.15
CA HIS A 41 1.32 9.14 -12.89
C HIS A 41 1.02 9.03 -11.39
N GLY A 42 0.41 10.09 -10.82
CA GLY A 42 0.11 10.12 -9.38
C GLY A 42 -0.75 8.95 -8.91
N GLY A 43 -1.67 8.49 -9.76
CA GLY A 43 -2.50 7.32 -9.46
C GLY A 43 -1.69 6.03 -9.30
N ILE A 44 -0.55 5.92 -9.98
CA ILE A 44 0.34 4.76 -9.85
C ILE A 44 1.07 4.80 -8.49
N VAL A 45 1.56 5.96 -8.08
CA VAL A 45 2.18 6.13 -6.76
C VAL A 45 1.16 5.88 -5.66
N PHE A 46 -0.07 6.38 -5.84
CA PHE A 46 -1.17 6.12 -4.90
C PHE A 46 -1.46 4.62 -4.79
N ALA A 47 -1.52 3.91 -5.92
CA ALA A 47 -1.81 2.47 -5.92
C ALA A 47 -0.77 1.69 -5.11
N LEU A 48 0.52 2.05 -5.23
CA LEU A 48 1.58 1.42 -4.45
C LEU A 48 1.40 1.67 -2.95
N ALA A 49 1.18 2.93 -2.57
CA ALA A 49 0.97 3.29 -1.16
C ALA A 49 -0.29 2.62 -0.59
N ASP A 50 -1.37 2.60 -1.36
CA ASP A 50 -2.63 1.98 -0.98
C ASP A 50 -2.49 0.47 -0.78
N THR A 51 -1.72 -0.20 -1.63
CA THR A 51 -1.44 -1.63 -1.49
C THR A 51 -0.68 -1.93 -0.21
N ALA A 52 0.37 -1.17 0.10
CA ALA A 52 1.11 -1.33 1.35
C ALA A 52 0.20 -1.09 2.56
N PHE A 53 -0.64 -0.07 2.52
CA PHE A 53 -1.63 0.22 3.55
C PHE A 53 -2.60 -0.95 3.73
N ALA A 54 -3.15 -1.47 2.63
CA ALA A 54 -4.11 -2.58 2.67
C ALA A 54 -3.50 -3.83 3.31
N ILE A 55 -2.26 -4.15 2.99
CA ILE A 55 -1.56 -5.29 3.58
C ILE A 55 -1.33 -5.06 5.06
N ALA A 56 -0.86 -3.87 5.44
CA ALA A 56 -0.56 -3.54 6.84
C ALA A 56 -1.81 -3.59 7.72
N CYS A 57 -2.96 -3.15 7.21
CA CYS A 57 -4.19 -3.12 8.00
C CYS A 57 -4.97 -4.44 8.01
N ASN A 58 -4.61 -5.39 7.17
CA ASN A 58 -5.21 -6.73 7.16
C ASN A 58 -4.26 -7.74 7.83
N ASP A 59 -3.80 -7.41 9.02
CA ASP A 59 -2.85 -8.19 9.79
C ASP A 59 -3.50 -9.15 10.78
N ASP A 60 -4.83 -9.18 10.86
CA ASP A 60 -5.57 -10.09 11.73
C ASP A 60 -6.57 -10.95 10.93
N HIS A 61 -7.61 -11.48 11.59
CA HIS A 61 -8.52 -12.45 10.99
C HIS A 61 -9.72 -11.82 10.26
N HIS A 62 -9.88 -10.51 10.30
CA HIS A 62 -11.03 -9.82 9.71
C HIS A 62 -10.59 -8.89 8.60
N VAL A 63 -11.44 -8.80 7.58
CA VAL A 63 -11.23 -7.87 6.47
C VAL A 63 -11.29 -6.44 7.01
N THR A 64 -10.26 -5.67 6.73
CA THR A 64 -10.17 -4.25 7.06
C THR A 64 -10.14 -3.46 5.76
N LEU A 65 -11.05 -2.51 5.64
CA LEU A 65 -11.24 -1.71 4.44
C LEU A 65 -10.72 -0.29 4.66
N ALA A 66 -10.29 0.35 3.59
CA ALA A 66 -10.01 1.78 3.61
C ALA A 66 -11.32 2.55 3.78
N SER A 67 -11.39 3.42 4.77
CA SER A 67 -12.49 4.37 4.92
C SER A 67 -12.15 5.74 4.36
N GLY A 68 -10.89 6.00 4.08
CA GLY A 68 -10.41 7.21 3.44
C GLY A 68 -8.90 7.23 3.39
N ALA A 69 -8.36 8.07 2.53
CA ALA A 69 -6.92 8.25 2.42
C ALA A 69 -6.63 9.60 1.80
N ASP A 70 -5.43 10.10 2.06
CA ASP A 70 -4.89 11.27 1.38
C ASP A 70 -3.40 11.07 1.13
N ILE A 71 -2.91 11.71 0.07
CA ILE A 71 -1.53 11.61 -0.34
C ILE A 71 -0.98 12.99 -0.66
N THR A 72 0.28 13.20 -0.34
CA THR A 72 1.05 14.38 -0.76
C THR A 72 2.23 13.90 -1.60
N PHE A 73 2.33 14.40 -2.82
CA PHE A 73 3.44 14.11 -3.72
C PHE A 73 4.55 15.15 -3.47
N LEU A 74 5.75 14.67 -3.14
CA LEU A 74 6.87 15.52 -2.75
C LEU A 74 7.87 15.72 -3.87
N LYS A 75 8.10 14.67 -4.68
CA LYS A 75 9.08 14.68 -5.77
C LYS A 75 8.57 13.87 -6.95
N PRO A 76 8.79 14.34 -8.19
CA PRO A 76 8.52 13.52 -9.36
C PRO A 76 9.47 12.33 -9.43
N THR A 77 9.00 11.25 -10.04
CA THR A 77 9.77 10.04 -10.30
C THR A 77 9.64 9.65 -11.76
N THR A 78 10.56 8.83 -12.26
CA THR A 78 10.62 8.49 -13.67
C THR A 78 10.82 6.99 -13.88
N ALA A 79 10.56 6.52 -15.10
CA ALA A 79 10.75 5.12 -15.47
C ALA A 79 12.18 4.66 -15.18
N GLY A 80 12.31 3.44 -14.72
CA GLY A 80 13.59 2.83 -14.34
C GLY A 80 13.90 2.92 -12.85
N GLN A 81 13.28 3.85 -12.13
CA GLN A 81 13.41 3.92 -10.68
C GLN A 81 12.57 2.84 -10.00
N THR A 82 12.98 2.40 -8.83
CA THR A 82 12.18 1.50 -7.98
C THR A 82 11.64 2.29 -6.80
N LEU A 83 10.33 2.27 -6.64
CA LEU A 83 9.68 2.88 -5.48
C LEU A 83 9.43 1.83 -4.41
N THR A 84 9.59 2.21 -3.15
CA THR A 84 9.31 1.37 -1.99
C THR A 84 8.34 2.10 -1.08
N ALA A 85 7.19 1.47 -0.82
CA ALA A 85 6.19 1.98 0.12
C ALA A 85 6.31 1.22 1.43
N THR A 86 6.46 1.94 2.53
CA THR A 86 6.51 1.38 3.89
C THR A 86 5.30 1.91 4.66
N ALA A 87 4.38 1.02 4.97
CA ALA A 87 3.17 1.32 5.75
C ALA A 87 3.39 0.94 7.20
N VAL A 88 3.00 1.83 8.11
CA VAL A 88 3.16 1.64 9.55
C VAL A 88 1.88 2.08 10.26
N LEU A 89 1.38 1.24 11.15
CA LEU A 89 0.26 1.57 12.02
C LEU A 89 0.69 2.70 12.96
N ARG A 90 -0.09 3.78 12.98
CA ARG A 90 0.13 4.91 13.89
C ARG A 90 -0.69 4.77 15.16
N THR A 91 -1.98 4.48 15.00
CA THR A 91 -2.88 4.29 16.13
C THR A 91 -4.11 3.50 15.69
N ARG A 92 -4.67 2.78 16.64
CA ARG A 92 -5.92 2.04 16.43
C ARG A 92 -6.83 2.33 17.62
N SER A 93 -8.10 2.58 17.31
CA SER A 93 -9.14 2.75 18.33
C SER A 93 -10.36 1.95 17.90
N GLY A 94 -10.66 0.86 18.61
CA GLY A 94 -11.74 -0.05 18.24
C GLY A 94 -11.53 -0.62 16.84
N ARG A 95 -12.48 -0.38 15.95
CA ARG A 95 -12.42 -0.88 14.55
C ARG A 95 -11.78 0.10 13.58
N SER A 96 -11.34 1.26 14.06
CA SER A 96 -10.72 2.29 13.23
C SER A 96 -9.22 2.30 13.44
N GLY A 97 -8.47 2.42 12.34
CA GLY A 97 -7.02 2.51 12.37
C GLY A 97 -6.51 3.67 11.52
N LEU A 98 -5.36 4.18 11.89
CA LEU A 98 -4.66 5.23 11.17
C LEU A 98 -3.27 4.73 10.84
N TYR A 99 -2.92 4.79 9.55
CA TYR A 99 -1.65 4.28 9.03
C TYR A 99 -0.94 5.38 8.26
N ASP A 100 0.37 5.46 8.40
CA ASP A 100 1.21 6.30 7.56
C ASP A 100 2.00 5.44 6.60
N VAL A 101 2.07 5.87 5.34
CA VAL A 101 2.87 5.20 4.32
C VAL A 101 3.83 6.20 3.73
N ARG A 102 5.12 5.90 3.81
CA ARG A 102 6.16 6.67 3.13
C ARG A 102 6.58 5.94 1.88
N VAL A 103 6.58 6.64 0.76
CA VAL A 103 7.11 6.12 -0.51
C VAL A 103 8.46 6.76 -0.77
N THR A 104 9.47 5.92 -0.97
CA THR A 104 10.85 6.36 -1.23
C THR A 104 11.31 5.88 -2.60
N ASN A 105 12.28 6.58 -3.18
CA ASN A 105 12.93 6.14 -4.42
C ASN A 105 14.13 5.22 -4.11
N ASP A 106 14.88 4.83 -5.13
CA ASP A 106 16.03 3.94 -5.00
C ASP A 106 17.23 4.58 -4.25
N HIS A 107 17.21 5.88 -4.00
CA HIS A 107 18.18 6.56 -3.15
C HIS A 107 17.65 6.80 -1.72
N ASN A 108 16.54 6.12 -1.38
CA ASN A 108 15.88 6.26 -0.08
C ASN A 108 15.39 7.68 0.23
N VAL A 109 15.08 8.44 -0.81
CA VAL A 109 14.54 9.79 -0.68
C VAL A 109 13.02 9.73 -0.68
N PRO A 110 12.33 10.38 0.28
CA PRO A 110 10.87 10.41 0.28
C PRO A 110 10.33 11.14 -0.95
N VAL A 111 9.43 10.47 -1.67
CA VAL A 111 8.79 11.03 -2.88
C VAL A 111 7.30 11.25 -2.68
N ALA A 112 6.68 10.60 -1.71
CA ALA A 112 5.27 10.80 -1.34
C ALA A 112 5.04 10.37 0.10
N GLU A 113 4.07 11.02 0.72
CA GLU A 113 3.54 10.66 2.04
C GLU A 113 2.04 10.41 1.90
N PHE A 114 1.58 9.30 2.46
CA PHE A 114 0.20 8.84 2.36
C PHE A 114 -0.31 8.56 3.77
N ARG A 115 -1.55 8.94 4.05
CA ARG A 115 -2.21 8.58 5.29
C ARG A 115 -3.49 7.83 4.98
N GLY A 116 -3.60 6.60 5.49
CA GLY A 116 -4.75 5.77 5.31
C GLY A 116 -5.57 5.66 6.59
N ARG A 117 -6.87 5.70 6.45
CA ARG A 117 -7.83 5.45 7.51
C ARG A 117 -8.53 4.15 7.22
N SER A 118 -8.55 3.24 8.19
CA SER A 118 -9.11 1.89 8.02
C SER A 118 -10.31 1.65 8.90
N ARG A 119 -11.14 0.71 8.46
CA ARG A 119 -12.28 0.23 9.24
C ARG A 119 -12.31 -1.29 9.17
N THR A 120 -12.20 -1.94 10.31
CA THR A 120 -12.27 -3.39 10.41
C THR A 120 -13.73 -3.85 10.35
N THR A 121 -14.00 -4.85 9.53
CA THR A 121 -15.33 -5.46 9.35
C THR A 121 -15.45 -6.74 10.17
N ASN A 122 -16.64 -7.34 10.14
CA ASN A 122 -16.87 -8.66 10.72
C ASN A 122 -16.58 -9.81 9.75
N LEU A 123 -16.19 -9.48 8.50
CA LEU A 123 -15.94 -10.49 7.49
C LEU A 123 -14.58 -11.15 7.73
N PRO A 124 -14.49 -12.49 7.64
CA PRO A 124 -13.19 -13.17 7.80
C PRO A 124 -12.32 -12.92 6.59
N LEU A 125 -10.99 -12.83 6.81
CA LEU A 125 -10.03 -12.76 5.72
C LEU A 125 -10.03 -14.08 4.94
N PRO A 126 -9.99 -14.02 3.60
CA PRO A 126 -9.83 -15.23 2.78
C PRO A 126 -8.54 -15.98 3.16
N GLY A 127 -8.61 -17.29 3.32
CA GLY A 127 -7.46 -18.13 3.65
C GLY A 127 -7.06 -18.11 5.11
N THR A 128 -7.61 -17.23 5.95
CA THR A 128 -7.59 -17.45 7.37
C THR A 128 -8.51 -18.62 7.65
N ALA A 129 -8.06 -19.57 8.46
CA ALA A 129 -8.93 -20.63 8.89
C ALA A 129 -10.19 -19.99 9.45
N ALA A 130 -11.19 -19.84 8.58
CA ALA A 130 -12.53 -19.73 9.06
C ALA A 130 -12.64 -20.85 10.06
N PRO A 131 -12.99 -20.56 11.32
CA PRO A 131 -13.15 -21.61 12.28
C PRO A 131 -13.99 -22.65 11.58
N SER A 132 -13.39 -23.80 11.45
CA SER A 132 -14.11 -24.94 10.90
C SER A 132 -15.39 -25.01 11.68
N LEU A 133 -16.38 -24.56 11.04
CA LEU A 133 -17.70 -24.70 11.58
C LEU A 133 -18.04 -26.16 11.73
#